data_ed80d363dae487a5729a7cc2366d106a
#
_entry.id   ed80d363dae487a5729a7cc2366d106a
#
_cell.length_a   1.000
_cell.length_b   1.000
_cell.length_c   1.000
_cell.angle_alpha   90.00
_cell.angle_beta   90.00
_cell.angle_gamma   90.00
#
_symmetry.space_group_name_H-M   'P 1'
#
loop_
_entity.id
_entity.type
_entity.pdbx_description
1 polymer ?
#
loop_
_entity_poly.entity_id
_entity_poly.type
_entity_poly.pdbx_seq_one_letter_code
_entity_poly.pdbx_strand_id
1 'polypeptide(L)'
;MDNLKSNRFYSLYHFEKKNNLSFFLRDLNNLNALNDFHNVDVIIHCASMTNAEKSFGKEKEMYKNNLNCLKTVMKYCKNRNTKLIHLSSTSVYGKQTDLVDENCERRFLKPQSPYAKIKLIEEKLLKKNSNKLRYNTFRFGTIAGVSKGIRFHTAVNNFCFNAAIGEKIKIYKTALHQYRPYLSIRDSF
;
A
#
# COMPACT_ATOMS: atom_id res chain seq x y z
N MET A 1 3.87 5.06 12.91
CA MET A 1 5.32 4.88 12.69
C MET A 1 5.64 5.13 11.23
N ASP A 2 6.70 5.86 10.93
CA ASP A 2 7.20 6.14 9.56
C ASP A 2 8.68 6.51 9.63
N ASN A 3 9.43 6.35 8.56
CA ASN A 3 10.83 6.78 8.48
C ASN A 3 11.02 8.13 7.78
N LEU A 4 9.93 8.75 7.32
CA LEU A 4 9.82 10.04 6.63
C LEU A 4 10.67 10.19 5.35
N LYS A 5 11.29 9.12 4.85
CA LYS A 5 12.14 9.17 3.64
C LYS A 5 11.39 9.56 2.36
N SER A 6 10.06 9.40 2.35
CA SER A 6 9.24 9.76 1.20
C SER A 6 8.85 11.25 1.15
N ASN A 7 9.28 12.06 2.11
CA ASN A 7 8.90 13.46 2.29
C ASN A 7 7.38 13.72 2.31
N ARG A 8 6.59 12.71 2.75
CA ARG A 8 5.12 12.79 2.82
C ARG A 8 4.63 13.08 4.24
N PHE A 9 5.32 13.93 4.94
CA PHE A 9 5.00 14.29 6.32
C PHE A 9 3.84 15.29 6.46
N TYR A 10 3.28 15.77 5.35
CA TYR A 10 2.12 16.69 5.38
C TYR A 10 0.92 16.13 6.13
N SER A 11 0.73 14.81 6.13
CA SER A 11 -0.31 14.15 6.91
C SER A 11 -0.13 14.28 8.42
N LEU A 12 1.08 14.65 8.88
CA LEU A 12 1.39 14.90 10.28
C LEU A 12 1.18 16.36 10.69
N TYR A 13 0.96 17.27 9.73
CA TYR A 13 0.61 18.66 10.06
C TYR A 13 -0.74 18.69 10.75
N HIS A 14 -0.83 19.48 11.83
CA HIS A 14 -2.00 19.55 12.69
C HIS A 14 -2.39 18.17 13.28
N PHE A 15 -1.36 17.33 13.50
CA PHE A 15 -1.53 16.10 14.25
C PHE A 15 -1.87 16.48 15.69
N GLU A 16 -3.15 16.44 16.00
CA GLU A 16 -3.61 16.74 17.35
C GLU A 16 -3.00 15.70 18.31
N LYS A 17 -2.34 16.20 19.37
CA LYS A 17 -1.93 15.35 20.50
C LYS A 17 -3.19 14.84 21.20
N LYS A 18 -3.67 13.68 20.78
CA LYS A 18 -4.68 12.93 21.52
C LYS A 18 -3.96 11.95 22.43
N ASN A 19 -4.46 11.75 23.62
CA ASN A 19 -3.84 10.87 24.63
C ASN A 19 -3.64 9.42 24.16
N ASN A 20 -4.33 9.01 23.09
CA ASN A 20 -4.29 7.66 22.50
C ASN A 20 -3.53 7.59 21.17
N LEU A 21 -2.77 8.65 20.79
CA LEU A 21 -2.10 8.71 19.50
C LEU A 21 -0.63 9.11 19.65
N SER A 22 0.28 8.25 19.23
CA SER A 22 1.72 8.49 19.28
C SER A 22 2.38 8.28 17.93
N PHE A 23 3.34 9.13 17.58
CA PHE A 23 4.17 8.99 16.41
C PHE A 23 5.58 8.52 16.78
N PHE A 24 6.09 7.53 16.04
CA PHE A 24 7.44 7.00 16.21
C PHE A 24 8.21 7.10 14.90
N LEU A 25 9.35 7.78 14.92
CA LEU A 25 10.28 7.82 13.78
C LEU A 25 11.11 6.54 13.79
N ARG A 26 10.79 5.59 12.89
CA ARG A 26 11.45 4.29 12.81
C ARG A 26 11.53 3.82 11.36
N ASP A 27 12.59 3.10 11.03
CA ASP A 27 12.76 2.45 9.72
C ASP A 27 12.60 0.92 9.85
N LEU A 28 11.56 0.37 9.24
CA LEU A 28 11.29 -1.07 9.23
C LEU A 28 12.30 -1.90 8.43
N ASN A 29 13.24 -1.27 7.70
CA ASN A 29 14.40 -1.98 7.17
C ASN A 29 15.34 -2.47 8.28
N ASN A 30 15.25 -1.91 9.48
CA ASN A 30 15.90 -2.43 10.68
C ASN A 30 15.00 -3.53 11.29
N LEU A 31 15.51 -4.76 11.34
CA LEU A 31 14.78 -5.93 11.88
C LEU A 31 14.43 -5.82 13.37
N ASN A 32 15.04 -4.87 14.07
CA ASN A 32 14.79 -4.62 15.50
C ASN A 32 13.89 -3.39 15.75
N ALA A 33 13.38 -2.76 14.69
CA ALA A 33 12.60 -1.52 14.78
C ALA A 33 11.33 -1.63 15.63
N LEU A 34 10.85 -2.85 15.89
CA LEU A 34 9.63 -3.12 16.64
C LEU A 34 9.88 -3.79 18.01
N ASN A 35 11.14 -4.02 18.41
CA ASN A 35 11.46 -4.83 19.59
C ASN A 35 10.91 -4.24 20.92
N ASP A 36 10.91 -2.92 21.02
CA ASP A 36 10.47 -2.15 22.20
C ASP A 36 8.95 -1.94 22.28
N PHE A 37 8.19 -2.40 21.29
CA PHE A 37 6.73 -2.37 21.36
C PHE A 37 6.21 -3.65 22.02
N HIS A 38 5.33 -3.49 22.99
CA HIS A 38 4.69 -4.57 23.71
C HIS A 38 3.17 -4.43 23.62
N ASN A 39 2.44 -5.53 23.74
CA ASN A 39 0.98 -5.56 23.78
C ASN A 39 0.29 -4.87 22.59
N VAL A 40 0.80 -5.14 21.37
CA VAL A 40 0.20 -4.67 20.14
C VAL A 40 -0.75 -5.73 19.60
N ASP A 41 -2.04 -5.44 19.53
CA ASP A 41 -3.06 -6.37 19.06
C ASP A 41 -3.04 -6.50 17.54
N VAL A 42 -2.87 -5.37 16.83
CA VAL A 42 -2.96 -5.31 15.37
C VAL A 42 -1.87 -4.41 14.80
N ILE A 43 -1.23 -4.85 13.73
CA ILE A 43 -0.37 -4.02 12.89
C ILE A 43 -1.00 -3.85 11.51
N ILE A 44 -1.25 -2.61 11.11
CA ILE A 44 -1.63 -2.26 9.73
C ILE A 44 -0.35 -1.88 8.99
N HIS A 45 0.09 -2.74 8.07
CA HIS A 45 1.35 -2.57 7.35
C HIS A 45 1.17 -1.71 6.08
N CYS A 46 1.44 -0.42 6.22
CA CYS A 46 1.41 0.56 5.12
C CYS A 46 2.82 0.96 4.63
N ALA A 47 3.88 0.58 5.35
CA ALA A 47 5.25 0.97 5.04
C ALA A 47 5.77 0.25 3.79
N SER A 48 5.70 0.93 2.66
CA SER A 48 6.04 0.37 1.34
C SER A 48 6.34 1.50 0.35
N MET A 49 7.26 1.26 -0.55
CA MET A 49 7.40 2.09 -1.75
C MET A 49 6.24 1.74 -2.69
N THR A 50 5.36 2.71 -2.99
CA THR A 50 4.04 2.45 -3.59
C THR A 50 3.82 3.08 -4.96
N ASN A 51 4.76 3.88 -5.49
CA ASN A 51 4.57 4.52 -6.78
C ASN A 51 4.86 3.54 -7.91
N ALA A 52 3.81 3.02 -8.56
CA ALA A 52 3.91 2.04 -9.63
C ALA A 52 4.61 2.63 -10.88
N GLU A 53 4.34 3.89 -11.23
CA GLU A 53 4.97 4.55 -12.38
C GLU A 53 6.48 4.75 -12.14
N LYS A 54 6.86 5.28 -10.97
CA LYS A 54 8.26 5.48 -10.58
C LYS A 54 8.97 4.19 -10.15
N SER A 55 8.32 3.03 -10.24
CA SER A 55 8.93 1.75 -9.90
C SER A 55 9.85 1.20 -10.98
N PHE A 56 9.67 1.64 -12.22
CA PHE A 56 10.54 1.25 -13.32
C PHE A 56 11.93 1.87 -13.13
N GLY A 57 12.98 1.05 -13.30
CA GLY A 57 14.37 1.42 -13.03
C GLY A 57 14.79 1.41 -11.55
N LYS A 58 13.84 1.19 -10.62
CA LYS A 58 14.09 1.09 -9.17
C LYS A 58 13.65 -0.25 -8.56
N GLU A 59 13.54 -1.27 -9.39
CA GLU A 59 13.00 -2.58 -9.00
C GLU A 59 13.74 -3.21 -7.84
N LYS A 60 15.07 -3.19 -7.89
CA LYS A 60 15.93 -3.78 -6.83
C LYS A 60 15.76 -3.06 -5.49
N GLU A 61 15.73 -1.73 -5.53
CA GLU A 61 15.55 -0.90 -4.33
C GLU A 61 14.17 -1.15 -3.70
N MET A 62 13.12 -1.08 -4.52
CA MET A 62 11.74 -1.31 -4.09
C MET A 62 11.55 -2.72 -3.54
N TYR A 63 12.09 -3.73 -4.23
CA TYR A 63 12.06 -5.12 -3.79
C TYR A 63 12.70 -5.28 -2.40
N LYS A 64 13.92 -4.78 -2.25
CA LYS A 64 14.67 -4.86 -0.99
C LYS A 64 13.90 -4.15 0.13
N ASN A 65 13.47 -2.90 -0.09
CA ASN A 65 12.76 -2.12 0.90
C ASN A 65 11.46 -2.79 1.34
N ASN A 66 10.59 -3.12 0.40
CA ASN A 66 9.25 -3.62 0.71
C ASN A 66 9.29 -4.98 1.38
N LEU A 67 10.15 -5.89 0.90
CA LEU A 67 10.27 -7.20 1.54
C LEU A 67 10.96 -7.16 2.91
N ASN A 68 11.93 -6.28 3.12
CA ASN A 68 12.54 -6.12 4.43
C ASN A 68 11.53 -5.59 5.43
N CYS A 69 10.79 -4.53 5.08
CA CYS A 69 9.73 -3.98 5.93
C CYS A 69 8.69 -5.06 6.29
N LEU A 70 8.21 -5.82 5.31
CA LEU A 70 7.27 -6.90 5.55
C LEU A 70 7.85 -7.99 6.46
N LYS A 71 9.11 -8.43 6.23
CA LYS A 71 9.77 -9.44 7.06
C LYS A 71 9.90 -8.99 8.52
N THR A 72 10.24 -7.72 8.75
CA THR A 72 10.31 -7.14 10.10
C THR A 72 8.97 -7.23 10.82
N VAL A 73 7.89 -6.81 10.15
CA VAL A 73 6.53 -6.89 10.69
C VAL A 73 6.11 -8.35 10.92
N MET A 74 6.37 -9.24 9.97
CA MET A 74 6.05 -10.68 10.10
C MET A 74 6.79 -11.32 11.28
N LYS A 75 8.08 -11.01 11.48
CA LYS A 75 8.87 -11.48 12.63
C LYS A 75 8.20 -11.07 13.94
N TYR A 76 7.85 -9.80 14.05
CA TYR A 76 7.16 -9.28 15.24
C TYR A 76 5.82 -9.98 15.48
N CYS A 77 4.96 -10.04 14.46
CA CYS A 77 3.63 -10.63 14.58
C CYS A 77 3.66 -12.11 14.95
N LYS A 78 4.60 -12.88 14.40
CA LYS A 78 4.79 -14.30 14.77
C LYS A 78 5.17 -14.49 16.24
N ASN A 79 6.10 -13.68 16.73
CA ASN A 79 6.66 -13.84 18.06
C ASN A 79 5.69 -13.37 19.16
N ARG A 80 4.70 -12.55 18.82
CA ARG A 80 3.78 -11.92 19.78
C ARG A 80 2.31 -12.21 19.52
N ASN A 81 2.01 -13.11 18.59
CA ASN A 81 0.64 -13.44 18.16
C ASN A 81 -0.20 -12.21 17.75
N THR A 82 0.46 -11.14 17.29
CA THR A 82 -0.16 -9.89 16.81
C THR A 82 -0.81 -10.13 15.46
N LYS A 83 -2.01 -9.61 15.22
CA LYS A 83 -2.69 -9.69 13.93
C LYS A 83 -2.05 -8.73 12.92
N LEU A 84 -1.75 -9.21 11.72
CA LEU A 84 -1.24 -8.41 10.62
C LEU A 84 -2.35 -8.09 9.61
N ILE A 85 -2.55 -6.82 9.32
CA ILE A 85 -3.32 -6.35 8.18
C ILE A 85 -2.33 -5.88 7.11
N HIS A 86 -2.29 -6.61 6.00
CA HIS A 86 -1.40 -6.33 4.88
C HIS A 86 -2.15 -5.65 3.75
N LEU A 87 -1.63 -4.50 3.30
CA LEU A 87 -2.20 -3.77 2.17
C LEU A 87 -1.49 -4.19 0.87
N SER A 88 -2.19 -4.99 0.08
CA SER A 88 -1.85 -5.31 -1.30
C SER A 88 -2.52 -4.34 -2.27
N SER A 89 -2.63 -4.68 -3.52
CA SER A 89 -3.16 -3.80 -4.56
C SER A 89 -3.90 -4.60 -5.63
N THR A 90 -5.00 -4.07 -6.14
CA THR A 90 -5.68 -4.61 -7.33
C THR A 90 -4.80 -4.62 -8.58
N SER A 91 -3.68 -3.89 -8.59
CA SER A 91 -2.70 -3.94 -9.67
C SER A 91 -2.07 -5.34 -9.90
N VAL A 92 -2.20 -6.26 -8.93
CA VAL A 92 -1.76 -7.66 -9.09
C VAL A 92 -2.57 -8.41 -10.14
N TYR A 93 -3.83 -8.03 -10.38
CA TYR A 93 -4.65 -8.61 -11.44
C TYR A 93 -4.11 -8.28 -12.84
N GLY A 94 -3.53 -7.10 -13.02
CA GLY A 94 -3.08 -6.60 -14.31
C GLY A 94 -4.23 -6.33 -15.27
N LYS A 95 -3.97 -6.48 -16.58
CA LYS A 95 -5.00 -6.33 -17.60
C LYS A 95 -5.77 -7.63 -17.73
N GLN A 96 -7.09 -7.56 -17.54
CA GLN A 96 -8.03 -8.68 -17.68
C GLN A 96 -9.04 -8.37 -18.79
N THR A 97 -9.63 -9.39 -19.38
CA THR A 97 -10.75 -9.29 -20.34
C THR A 97 -12.09 -9.22 -19.62
N ASP A 98 -12.19 -9.92 -18.49
CA ASP A 98 -13.41 -10.08 -17.73
C ASP A 98 -13.29 -9.48 -16.33
N LEU A 99 -14.41 -9.37 -15.64
CA LEU A 99 -14.45 -8.99 -14.24
C LEU A 99 -13.75 -10.08 -13.41
N VAL A 100 -12.86 -9.65 -12.52
CA VAL A 100 -12.14 -10.54 -11.60
C VAL A 100 -12.37 -10.10 -10.16
N ASP A 101 -12.40 -11.07 -9.28
CA ASP A 101 -12.53 -10.90 -7.84
C ASP A 101 -11.31 -11.48 -7.07
N GLU A 102 -11.40 -11.55 -5.76
CA GLU A 102 -10.37 -12.09 -4.89
C GLU A 102 -10.12 -13.59 -5.08
N ASN A 103 -11.08 -14.33 -5.63
CA ASN A 103 -10.98 -15.76 -5.90
C ASN A 103 -10.23 -16.07 -7.20
N CYS A 104 -9.88 -15.02 -7.98
CA CYS A 104 -9.10 -15.17 -9.20
C CYS A 104 -7.86 -16.02 -8.96
N GLU A 105 -7.75 -17.15 -9.70
CA GLU A 105 -6.65 -18.06 -9.57
C GLU A 105 -5.31 -17.38 -9.89
N ARG A 106 -4.27 -17.76 -9.16
CA ARG A 106 -2.93 -17.16 -9.28
C ARG A 106 -2.35 -17.16 -10.68
N ARG A 107 -2.66 -18.18 -11.48
CA ARG A 107 -2.18 -18.28 -12.87
C ARG A 107 -2.71 -17.17 -13.77
N PHE A 108 -3.84 -16.56 -13.40
CA PHE A 108 -4.45 -15.45 -14.14
C PHE A 108 -4.01 -14.08 -13.63
N LEU A 109 -3.27 -14.00 -12.53
CA LEU A 109 -2.71 -12.73 -12.04
C LEU A 109 -1.56 -12.30 -12.96
N LYS A 110 -1.72 -11.12 -13.59
CA LYS A 110 -0.79 -10.59 -14.61
C LYS A 110 -0.21 -9.23 -14.23
N PRO A 111 0.55 -9.12 -13.13
CA PRO A 111 1.10 -7.85 -12.67
C PRO A 111 2.01 -7.22 -13.74
N GLN A 112 1.72 -5.98 -14.15
CA GLN A 112 2.39 -5.29 -15.25
C GLN A 112 3.51 -4.35 -14.79
N SER A 113 3.53 -3.93 -13.53
CA SER A 113 4.57 -3.08 -12.98
C SER A 113 5.45 -3.80 -11.96
N PRO A 114 6.69 -3.35 -11.73
CA PRO A 114 7.54 -3.86 -10.66
C PRO A 114 6.84 -3.80 -9.30
N TYR A 115 6.13 -2.72 -9.00
CA TYR A 115 5.32 -2.59 -7.79
C TYR A 115 4.30 -3.72 -7.65
N ALA A 116 3.51 -3.98 -8.69
CA ALA A 116 2.49 -5.03 -8.67
C ALA A 116 3.11 -6.43 -8.51
N LYS A 117 4.27 -6.70 -9.16
CA LYS A 117 5.02 -7.95 -9.00
C LYS A 117 5.48 -8.14 -7.54
N ILE A 118 5.98 -7.07 -6.91
CA ILE A 118 6.42 -7.12 -5.52
C ILE A 118 5.23 -7.39 -4.58
N LYS A 119 4.09 -6.74 -4.78
CA LYS A 119 2.87 -7.01 -3.99
C LYS A 119 2.45 -8.49 -4.09
N LEU A 120 2.52 -9.07 -5.27
CA LEU A 120 2.24 -10.51 -5.45
C LEU A 120 3.27 -11.40 -4.73
N ILE A 121 4.54 -11.00 -4.67
CA ILE A 121 5.58 -11.71 -3.90
C ILE A 121 5.31 -11.60 -2.40
N GLU A 122 4.90 -10.42 -1.91
CA GLU A 122 4.49 -10.20 -0.52
C GLU A 122 3.34 -11.13 -0.13
N GLU A 123 2.28 -11.21 -0.96
CA GLU A 123 1.17 -12.15 -0.75
C GLU A 123 1.62 -13.62 -0.70
N LYS A 124 2.55 -14.01 -1.60
CA LYS A 124 3.13 -15.36 -1.60
C LYS A 124 3.88 -15.65 -0.30
N LEU A 125 4.65 -14.68 0.19
CA LEU A 125 5.42 -14.82 1.42
C LEU A 125 4.49 -14.98 2.63
N LEU A 126 3.42 -14.20 2.71
CA LEU A 126 2.40 -14.32 3.75
C LEU A 126 1.71 -15.69 3.70
N LYS A 127 1.27 -16.12 2.50
CA LYS A 127 0.62 -17.43 2.33
C LYS A 127 1.52 -18.58 2.76
N LYS A 128 2.82 -18.53 2.46
CA LYS A 128 3.80 -19.55 2.90
C LYS A 128 3.92 -19.63 4.43
N ASN A 129 3.53 -18.58 5.14
CA ASN A 129 3.62 -18.48 6.59
C ASN A 129 2.26 -18.50 7.30
N SER A 130 1.19 -18.86 6.61
CA SER A 130 -0.19 -18.79 7.12
C SER A 130 -0.44 -19.61 8.39
N ASN A 131 0.27 -20.72 8.57
CA ASN A 131 0.18 -21.55 9.76
C ASN A 131 0.85 -20.95 11.02
N LYS A 132 1.64 -19.88 10.85
CA LYS A 132 2.42 -19.23 11.92
C LYS A 132 2.10 -17.74 12.07
N LEU A 133 1.11 -17.24 11.34
CA LEU A 133 0.84 -15.81 11.26
C LEU A 133 -0.67 -15.56 11.10
N ARG A 134 -1.24 -14.80 12.02
CA ARG A 134 -2.61 -14.29 11.89
C ARG A 134 -2.60 -13.07 10.99
N TYR A 135 -3.15 -13.16 9.78
CA TYR A 135 -3.14 -12.03 8.85
C TYR A 135 -4.38 -11.97 7.96
N ASN A 136 -4.67 -10.76 7.49
CA ASN A 136 -5.56 -10.50 6.37
C ASN A 136 -4.80 -9.70 5.29
N THR A 137 -5.09 -9.96 4.02
CA THR A 137 -4.54 -9.19 2.90
C THR A 137 -5.68 -8.52 2.15
N PHE A 138 -5.60 -7.20 1.97
CA PHE A 138 -6.56 -6.42 1.22
C PHE A 138 -5.92 -5.91 -0.08
N ARG A 139 -6.49 -6.24 -1.22
CA ARG A 139 -6.10 -5.70 -2.53
C ARG A 139 -6.86 -4.41 -2.78
N PHE A 140 -6.34 -3.30 -2.28
CA PHE A 140 -6.98 -2.00 -2.45
C PHE A 140 -6.95 -1.54 -3.90
N GLY A 141 -8.07 -0.96 -4.35
CA GLY A 141 -8.13 -0.12 -5.54
C GLY A 141 -7.36 1.19 -5.35
N THR A 142 -7.37 2.03 -6.36
CA THR A 142 -6.78 3.37 -6.23
C THR A 142 -7.64 4.19 -5.29
N ILE A 143 -7.02 4.66 -4.19
CA ILE A 143 -7.73 5.48 -3.20
C ILE A 143 -7.97 6.88 -3.77
N ALA A 144 -9.22 7.33 -3.72
CA ALA A 144 -9.64 8.64 -4.17
C ALA A 144 -10.36 9.39 -3.04
N GLY A 145 -10.22 10.72 -3.02
CA GLY A 145 -10.89 11.58 -2.06
C GLY A 145 -9.94 12.53 -1.34
N VAL A 146 -10.54 13.49 -0.62
CA VAL A 146 -9.82 14.55 0.08
C VAL A 146 -9.23 14.02 1.39
N SER A 147 -7.93 14.24 1.58
CA SER A 147 -7.22 13.93 2.81
C SER A 147 -5.98 14.81 2.95
N LYS A 148 -5.41 14.93 4.15
CA LYS A 148 -4.14 15.66 4.37
C LYS A 148 -2.97 15.07 3.54
N GLY A 149 -3.04 13.80 3.17
CA GLY A 149 -2.03 13.09 2.36
C GLY A 149 -2.48 12.82 0.92
N ILE A 150 -3.40 13.62 0.37
CA ILE A 150 -3.94 13.44 -0.98
C ILE A 150 -2.83 13.31 -2.03
N ARG A 151 -3.04 12.41 -2.99
CA ARG A 151 -2.11 12.15 -4.09
C ARG A 151 -2.68 12.66 -5.40
N PHE A 152 -2.19 13.80 -5.86
CA PHE A 152 -2.65 14.41 -7.12
C PHE A 152 -2.14 13.70 -8.39
N HIS A 153 -1.24 12.73 -8.28
CA HIS A 153 -0.82 11.93 -9.44
C HIS A 153 -1.76 10.75 -9.75
N THR A 154 -2.75 10.47 -8.91
CA THR A 154 -3.77 9.45 -9.20
C THR A 154 -4.90 10.06 -10.02
N ALA A 155 -5.44 9.31 -10.99
CA ALA A 155 -6.32 9.85 -12.03
C ALA A 155 -7.49 10.68 -11.48
N VAL A 156 -8.33 10.10 -10.61
CA VAL A 156 -9.52 10.81 -10.09
C VAL A 156 -9.14 12.07 -9.32
N ASN A 157 -8.16 11.99 -8.41
CA ASN A 157 -7.74 13.16 -7.64
C ASN A 157 -7.13 14.24 -8.54
N ASN A 158 -6.37 13.85 -9.59
CA ASN A 158 -5.82 14.77 -10.57
C ASN A 158 -6.91 15.44 -11.40
N PHE A 159 -7.89 14.68 -11.87
CA PHE A 159 -8.98 15.22 -12.68
C PHE A 159 -9.84 16.20 -11.87
N CYS A 160 -10.21 15.83 -10.65
CA CYS A 160 -10.95 16.72 -9.77
C CYS A 160 -10.18 18.02 -9.46
N PHE A 161 -8.88 17.90 -9.19
CA PHE A 161 -8.04 19.07 -8.93
C PHE A 161 -7.95 19.98 -10.17
N ASN A 162 -7.61 19.43 -11.34
CA ASN A 162 -7.50 20.22 -12.56
C ASN A 162 -8.84 20.87 -12.94
N ALA A 163 -9.95 20.16 -12.80
CA ALA A 163 -11.27 20.73 -13.04
C ALA A 163 -11.57 21.90 -12.07
N ALA A 164 -11.21 21.76 -10.79
CA ALA A 164 -11.46 22.79 -9.79
C ALA A 164 -10.67 24.09 -10.02
N ILE A 165 -9.47 24.00 -10.63
CA ILE A 165 -8.64 25.18 -10.94
C ILE A 165 -8.77 25.65 -12.40
N GLY A 166 -9.71 25.07 -13.17
CA GLY A 166 -9.94 25.45 -14.57
C GLY A 166 -8.89 24.91 -15.55
N GLU A 167 -8.06 23.97 -15.16
CA GLU A 167 -7.04 23.37 -16.01
C GLU A 167 -7.58 22.23 -16.87
N LYS A 168 -6.91 21.97 -18.01
CA LYS A 168 -7.30 20.90 -18.92
C LYS A 168 -7.08 19.53 -18.32
N ILE A 169 -8.10 18.66 -18.36
CA ILE A 169 -8.00 17.25 -17.98
C ILE A 169 -7.34 16.47 -19.12
N LYS A 170 -6.15 15.92 -18.86
CA LYS A 170 -5.41 15.08 -19.81
C LYS A 170 -5.69 13.61 -19.55
N ILE A 171 -6.18 12.90 -20.57
CA ILE A 171 -6.49 11.47 -20.49
C ILE A 171 -5.62 10.72 -21.49
N TYR A 172 -4.95 9.64 -21.06
CA TYR A 172 -4.25 8.75 -21.97
C TYR A 172 -5.26 8.06 -22.90
N LYS A 173 -5.06 8.19 -24.23
CA LYS A 173 -5.94 7.57 -25.23
C LYS A 173 -6.16 6.08 -24.98
N THR A 174 -5.11 5.37 -24.57
CA THR A 174 -5.15 3.92 -24.25
C THR A 174 -5.91 3.59 -22.98
N ALA A 175 -6.23 4.57 -22.13
CA ALA A 175 -6.93 4.38 -20.87
C ALA A 175 -8.42 4.83 -20.92
N LEU A 176 -8.85 5.43 -22.03
CA LEU A 176 -10.18 6.06 -22.15
C LEU A 176 -11.33 5.09 -21.86
N HIS A 177 -11.18 3.83 -22.28
CA HIS A 177 -12.21 2.79 -22.10
C HIS A 177 -11.81 1.73 -21.07
N GLN A 178 -10.83 2.01 -20.20
CA GLN A 178 -10.40 1.06 -19.17
C GLN A 178 -11.16 1.27 -17.88
N TYR A 179 -11.78 0.21 -17.39
CA TYR A 179 -12.31 0.17 -16.04
C TYR A 179 -11.18 0.01 -15.02
N ARG A 180 -11.23 0.77 -13.95
CA ARG A 180 -10.27 0.74 -12.85
C ARG A 180 -11.00 0.75 -11.51
N PRO A 181 -10.62 -0.09 -10.56
CA PRO A 181 -11.23 -0.06 -9.24
C PRO A 181 -10.74 1.17 -8.48
N TYR A 182 -11.67 1.93 -7.95
CA TYR A 182 -11.42 3.04 -7.03
C TYR A 182 -12.04 2.73 -5.68
N LEU A 183 -11.38 3.17 -4.63
CA LEU A 183 -11.85 3.07 -3.26
C LEU A 183 -11.94 4.48 -2.67
N SER A 184 -13.10 4.84 -2.14
CA SER A 184 -13.23 6.09 -1.40
C SER A 184 -12.32 6.07 -0.17
N ILE A 185 -11.67 7.20 0.11
CA ILE A 185 -10.87 7.31 1.35
C ILE A 185 -11.72 7.04 2.59
N ARG A 186 -13.02 7.38 2.56
CA ARG A 186 -13.94 7.14 3.68
C ARG A 186 -14.23 5.65 3.90
N ASP A 187 -14.24 4.86 2.82
CA ASP A 187 -14.52 3.42 2.89
C ASP A 187 -13.25 2.58 3.16
N SER A 188 -12.08 3.24 3.24
CA SER A 188 -10.80 2.59 3.54
C SER A 188 -10.48 2.46 5.04
N PHE A 189 -11.37 2.98 5.90
CA PHE A 189 -11.22 2.94 7.36
C PHE A 189 -12.11 1.91 8.02
#